data_3152acde5c5bcea530cc22e0dc66b97a
#
_entry.id   3152acde5c5bcea530cc22e0dc66b97a
#
_cell.length_a   1.000
_cell.length_b   1.000
_cell.length_c   1.000
_cell.angle_alpha   90.00
_cell.angle_beta   90.00
_cell.angle_gamma   90.00
#
_symmetry.space_group_name_H-M   'P 1'
#
loop_
_entity.id
_entity.type
_entity.pdbx_description
1 polymer ?
#
loop_
_entity_poly.entity_id
_entity_poly.type
_entity_poly.pdbx_seq_one_letter_code
_entity_poly.pdbx_strand_id
1 'polypeptide(L)'
;MSFATIGALWLGHNAITDYLDRADTTLLRLNLLLMLLVAFLPFPTRLVSEYVHVTTARVERVAVTFYGLTLLISAALLSLLWRYALHTRLVRPDAGDDEITLLTHRLTPGLGAYVVIIIVGLFLPVVAVIGYLAVAVFFLLPIRIRRR
;
A
#
# COMPACT_ATOMS: atom_id res chain seq x y z
N MET A 1 4.84 8.53 10.92
CA MET A 1 4.68 8.00 9.55
C MET A 1 4.42 6.50 9.55
N SER A 2 5.25 5.65 10.17
CA SER A 2 5.11 4.18 10.14
C SER A 2 3.72 3.68 10.52
N PHE A 3 3.12 4.21 11.58
CA PHE A 3 1.80 3.78 12.02
C PHE A 3 0.72 4.04 10.95
N ALA A 4 0.73 5.20 10.31
CA ALA A 4 -0.27 5.55 9.30
C ALA A 4 -0.13 4.67 8.04
N THR A 5 1.09 4.42 7.58
CA THR A 5 1.35 3.59 6.39
C THR A 5 1.06 2.11 6.64
N ILE A 6 1.50 1.58 7.79
CA ILE A 6 1.19 0.20 8.18
C ILE A 6 -0.33 0.04 8.37
N GLY A 7 -0.99 1.00 9.04
CA GLY A 7 -2.43 1.00 9.22
C GLY A 7 -3.20 1.03 7.91
N ALA A 8 -2.75 1.84 6.93
CA ALA A 8 -3.36 1.89 5.60
C ALA A 8 -3.24 0.56 4.85
N LEU A 9 -2.05 -0.08 4.87
CA LEU A 9 -1.83 -1.40 4.29
C LEU A 9 -2.67 -2.47 5.00
N TRP A 10 -2.75 -2.42 6.33
CA TRP A 10 -3.56 -3.33 7.12
C TRP A 10 -5.05 -3.22 6.78
N LEU A 11 -5.59 -2.00 6.68
CA LEU A 11 -6.99 -1.81 6.29
C LEU A 11 -7.28 -2.32 4.88
N GLY A 12 -6.35 -2.08 3.93
CA GLY A 12 -6.46 -2.61 2.58
C GLY A 12 -6.42 -4.14 2.56
N HIS A 13 -5.51 -4.74 3.32
CA HIS A 13 -5.41 -6.19 3.47
C HIS A 13 -6.66 -6.79 4.12
N ASN A 14 -7.15 -6.19 5.21
CA ASN A 14 -8.36 -6.64 5.90
C ASN A 14 -9.58 -6.57 4.98
N ALA A 15 -9.71 -5.48 4.20
CA ALA A 15 -10.77 -5.33 3.22
C ALA A 15 -10.77 -6.46 2.17
N ILE A 16 -9.59 -6.92 1.73
CA ILE A 16 -9.47 -8.05 0.81
C ILE A 16 -9.86 -9.36 1.50
N THR A 17 -9.35 -9.61 2.71
CA THR A 17 -9.59 -10.86 3.44
C THR A 17 -11.05 -11.06 3.81
N ASP A 18 -11.80 -9.98 4.04
CA ASP A 18 -13.25 -10.03 4.31
C ASP A 18 -14.06 -10.59 3.13
N TYR A 19 -13.54 -10.49 1.91
CA TYR A 19 -14.18 -11.03 0.70
C TYR A 19 -13.72 -12.42 0.31
N LEU A 20 -12.70 -12.97 0.97
CA LEU A 20 -12.19 -14.32 0.66
C LEU A 20 -13.10 -15.41 1.26
N ASP A 21 -13.45 -16.39 0.44
CA ASP A 21 -14.15 -17.62 0.88
C ASP A 21 -13.15 -18.68 1.31
N ARG A 22 -12.05 -18.82 0.58
CA ARG A 22 -11.00 -19.80 0.81
C ARG A 22 -9.64 -19.25 0.38
N ALA A 23 -8.58 -19.88 0.88
CA ALA A 23 -7.21 -19.52 0.53
C ALA A 23 -6.51 -20.76 -0.06
N ASP A 24 -5.76 -20.53 -1.13
CA ASP A 24 -4.85 -21.52 -1.70
C ASP A 24 -3.39 -21.24 -1.32
N THR A 25 -2.49 -22.16 -1.66
CA THR A 25 -1.07 -22.06 -1.33
C THR A 25 -0.41 -20.81 -1.95
N THR A 26 -0.86 -20.39 -3.13
CA THR A 26 -0.30 -19.21 -3.80
C THR A 26 -0.73 -17.92 -3.13
N LEU A 27 -2.00 -17.82 -2.76
CA LEU A 27 -2.53 -16.69 -1.99
C LEU A 27 -1.80 -16.55 -0.65
N LEU A 28 -1.56 -17.67 0.05
CA LEU A 28 -0.80 -17.68 1.30
C LEU A 28 0.64 -17.20 1.12
N ARG A 29 1.32 -17.61 0.05
CA ARG A 29 2.69 -17.13 -0.27
C ARG A 29 2.71 -15.62 -0.55
N LEU A 30 1.77 -15.11 -1.32
CA LEU A 30 1.63 -13.67 -1.56
C LEU A 30 1.37 -12.89 -0.27
N ASN A 31 0.53 -13.44 0.60
CA ASN A 31 0.26 -12.87 1.91
C ASN A 31 1.52 -12.84 2.80
N LEU A 32 2.31 -13.91 2.83
CA LEU A 32 3.57 -13.94 3.57
C LEU A 32 4.57 -12.92 3.04
N LEU A 33 4.68 -12.74 1.73
CA LEU A 33 5.52 -11.70 1.12
C LEU A 33 5.06 -10.30 1.52
N LEU A 34 3.75 -10.06 1.55
CA LEU A 34 3.20 -8.79 2.02
C LEU A 34 3.53 -8.54 3.50
N MET A 35 3.36 -9.56 4.36
CA MET A 35 3.72 -9.46 5.78
C MET A 35 5.21 -9.21 5.99
N LEU A 36 6.08 -9.83 5.18
CA LEU A 36 7.53 -9.57 5.21
C LEU A 36 7.83 -8.09 4.91
N LEU A 37 7.19 -7.52 3.88
CA LEU A 37 7.37 -6.09 3.56
C LEU A 37 6.81 -5.17 4.66
N VAL A 38 5.68 -5.51 5.26
CA VAL A 38 5.12 -4.74 6.38
C VAL A 38 6.08 -4.77 7.57
N ALA A 39 6.68 -5.92 7.89
CA ALA A 39 7.68 -6.05 8.93
C ALA A 39 8.98 -5.27 8.61
N PHE A 40 9.30 -5.10 7.33
CA PHE A 40 10.47 -4.36 6.86
C PHE A 40 10.27 -2.83 6.88
N LEU A 41 9.01 -2.33 6.78
CA LEU A 41 8.68 -0.90 6.70
C LEU A 41 9.30 0.01 7.79
N PRO A 42 9.47 -0.42 9.04
CA PRO A 42 10.12 0.41 10.06
C PRO A 42 11.54 0.83 9.69
N PHE A 43 12.28 -0.02 8.94
CA PHE A 43 13.64 0.26 8.52
C PHE A 43 13.73 1.46 7.55
N PRO A 44 13.06 1.49 6.38
CA PRO A 44 13.08 2.65 5.51
C PRO A 44 12.45 3.88 6.13
N THR A 45 11.46 3.73 7.03
CA THR A 45 10.90 4.87 7.77
C THR A 45 11.95 5.51 8.68
N ARG A 46 12.77 4.71 9.35
CA ARG A 46 13.86 5.20 10.18
C ARG A 46 14.89 5.96 9.34
N LEU A 47 15.28 5.41 8.18
CA LEU A 47 16.19 6.10 7.26
C LEU A 47 15.67 7.48 6.87
N VAL A 48 14.39 7.60 6.51
CA VAL A 48 13.79 8.90 6.20
C VAL A 48 13.86 9.83 7.41
N SER A 49 13.54 9.36 8.62
CA SER A 49 13.56 10.22 9.82
C SER A 49 14.96 10.67 10.23
N GLU A 50 16.00 9.88 9.94
CA GLU A 50 17.39 10.21 10.26
C GLU A 50 18.01 11.17 9.24
N TYR A 51 17.66 11.03 7.97
CA TYR A 51 18.34 11.74 6.89
C TYR A 51 17.56 12.91 6.28
N VAL A 52 16.26 13.05 6.53
CA VAL A 52 15.51 14.25 6.14
C VAL A 52 15.95 15.43 7.02
N HIS A 53 16.42 16.51 6.40
CA HIS A 53 16.90 17.75 7.00
C HIS A 53 18.31 17.72 7.65
N VAL A 54 19.03 16.60 7.68
CA VAL A 54 20.29 16.51 8.43
C VAL A 54 21.52 16.39 7.53
N THR A 55 21.36 15.97 6.26
CA THR A 55 22.47 15.57 5.39
C THR A 55 22.43 16.20 4.02
N THR A 56 23.39 15.81 3.18
CA THR A 56 23.46 16.22 1.78
C THR A 56 22.18 15.80 1.04
N ALA A 57 21.67 16.66 0.16
CA ALA A 57 20.46 16.44 -0.65
C ALA A 57 20.45 15.09 -1.41
N ARG A 58 21.63 14.51 -1.67
CA ARG A 58 21.76 13.17 -2.29
C ARG A 58 21.30 12.06 -1.36
N VAL A 59 21.69 12.09 -0.08
CA VAL A 59 21.34 11.04 0.91
C VAL A 59 19.86 11.11 1.23
N GLU A 60 19.32 12.30 1.38
CA GLU A 60 17.89 12.54 1.59
C GLU A 60 17.05 11.94 0.44
N ARG A 61 17.43 12.20 -0.83
CA ARG A 61 16.75 11.62 -2.01
C ARG A 61 16.77 10.11 -2.01
N VAL A 62 17.91 9.50 -1.69
CA VAL A 62 18.04 8.04 -1.63
C VAL A 62 17.11 7.46 -0.57
N ALA A 63 17.09 8.02 0.65
CA ALA A 63 16.24 7.54 1.73
C ALA A 63 14.75 7.64 1.38
N VAL A 64 14.31 8.78 0.83
CA VAL A 64 12.92 9.03 0.43
C VAL A 64 12.50 8.14 -0.74
N THR A 65 13.38 7.94 -1.74
CA THR A 65 13.11 7.05 -2.87
C THR A 65 13.02 5.59 -2.41
N PHE A 66 13.92 5.15 -1.56
CA PHE A 66 13.91 3.79 -1.01
C PHE A 66 12.64 3.51 -0.21
N TYR A 67 12.20 4.46 0.60
CA TYR A 67 10.91 4.38 1.30
C TYR A 67 9.74 4.29 0.32
N GLY A 68 9.72 5.16 -0.70
CA GLY A 68 8.68 5.16 -1.74
C GLY A 68 8.61 3.84 -2.52
N LEU A 69 9.76 3.27 -2.89
CA LEU A 69 9.83 1.95 -3.55
C LEU A 69 9.27 0.84 -2.65
N THR A 70 9.58 0.87 -1.35
CA THR A 70 9.02 -0.11 -0.40
C THR A 70 7.49 -0.02 -0.33
N LEU A 71 6.95 1.20 -0.29
CA LEU A 71 5.49 1.42 -0.32
C LEU A 71 4.87 0.98 -1.65
N LEU A 72 5.51 1.29 -2.77
CA LEU A 72 5.04 0.88 -4.10
C LEU A 72 4.98 -0.64 -4.23
N ILE A 73 6.03 -1.36 -3.79
CA ILE A 73 6.07 -2.82 -3.82
C ILE A 73 4.99 -3.40 -2.91
N SER A 74 4.78 -2.83 -1.71
CA SER A 74 3.73 -3.27 -0.79
C SER A 74 2.33 -3.08 -1.39
N ALA A 75 2.07 -1.94 -2.02
CA ALA A 75 0.80 -1.67 -2.71
C ALA A 75 0.62 -2.57 -3.94
N ALA A 76 1.69 -2.85 -4.68
CA ALA A 76 1.66 -3.77 -5.82
C ALA A 76 1.33 -5.20 -5.38
N LEU A 77 1.93 -5.69 -4.29
CA LEU A 77 1.60 -7.01 -3.73
C LEU A 77 0.15 -7.08 -3.24
N LEU A 78 -0.34 -6.03 -2.59
CA LEU A 78 -1.74 -5.96 -2.16
C LEU A 78 -2.70 -6.02 -3.36
N SER A 79 -2.40 -5.27 -4.42
CA SER A 79 -3.17 -5.29 -5.67
C SER A 79 -3.07 -6.64 -6.38
N LEU A 80 -1.89 -7.26 -6.38
CA LEU A 80 -1.67 -8.59 -6.98
C LEU A 80 -2.45 -9.67 -6.22
N LEU A 81 -2.46 -9.62 -4.89
CA LEU A 81 -3.22 -10.52 -4.03
C LEU A 81 -4.72 -10.45 -4.34
N TRP A 82 -5.26 -9.24 -4.47
CA TRP A 82 -6.65 -9.04 -4.85
C TRP A 82 -6.98 -9.55 -6.25
N ARG A 83 -6.16 -9.19 -7.25
CA ARG A 83 -6.34 -9.66 -8.64
C ARG A 83 -6.24 -11.16 -8.77
N TYR A 84 -5.31 -11.78 -8.04
CA TYR A 84 -5.18 -13.23 -7.99
C TYR A 84 -6.44 -13.88 -7.40
N ALA A 85 -6.94 -13.37 -6.27
CA ALA A 85 -8.16 -13.87 -5.63
C ALA A 85 -9.38 -13.80 -6.57
N LEU A 86 -9.53 -12.70 -7.32
CA LEU A 86 -10.59 -12.56 -8.33
C LEU A 86 -10.43 -13.56 -9.48
N HIS A 87 -9.21 -13.69 -10.01
CA HIS A 87 -8.95 -14.56 -11.17
C HIS A 87 -9.17 -16.04 -10.86
N THR A 88 -8.80 -16.47 -9.66
CA THR A 88 -8.94 -17.86 -9.20
C THR A 88 -10.28 -18.15 -8.50
N ARG A 89 -11.22 -17.19 -8.50
CA ARG A 89 -12.54 -17.31 -7.88
C ARG A 89 -12.48 -17.74 -6.40
N LEU A 90 -11.52 -17.17 -5.67
CA LEU A 90 -11.40 -17.35 -4.22
C LEU A 90 -12.27 -16.39 -3.42
N VAL A 91 -12.91 -15.43 -4.11
CA VAL A 91 -13.84 -14.45 -3.54
C VAL A 91 -15.21 -15.12 -3.34
N ARG A 92 -15.90 -14.74 -2.28
CA ARG A 92 -17.24 -15.24 -1.95
C ARG A 92 -18.23 -14.97 -3.07
N PRO A 93 -19.11 -15.94 -3.39
CA PRO A 93 -20.08 -15.81 -4.48
C PRO A 93 -21.18 -14.75 -4.22
N ASP A 94 -21.40 -14.39 -2.95
CA ASP A 94 -22.37 -13.38 -2.50
C ASP A 94 -21.82 -11.94 -2.51
N ALA A 95 -20.53 -11.76 -2.84
CA ALA A 95 -19.93 -10.44 -2.99
C ALA A 95 -20.57 -9.71 -4.20
N GLY A 96 -21.13 -8.54 -3.96
CA GLY A 96 -21.75 -7.72 -5.03
C GLY A 96 -20.72 -7.19 -6.02
N ASP A 97 -21.06 -7.20 -7.30
CA ASP A 97 -20.19 -6.67 -8.38
C ASP A 97 -19.79 -5.22 -8.13
N ASP A 98 -20.68 -4.41 -7.55
CA ASP A 98 -20.41 -3.03 -7.18
C ASP A 98 -19.30 -2.92 -6.10
N GLU A 99 -19.32 -3.81 -5.11
CA GLU A 99 -18.33 -3.84 -4.03
C GLU A 99 -16.95 -4.27 -4.54
N ILE A 100 -16.91 -5.30 -5.41
CA ILE A 100 -15.70 -5.79 -6.07
C ILE A 100 -15.08 -4.67 -6.92
N THR A 101 -15.91 -3.99 -7.69
CA THR A 101 -15.49 -2.87 -8.55
C THR A 101 -14.95 -1.71 -7.72
N LEU A 102 -15.63 -1.36 -6.63
CA LEU A 102 -15.21 -0.28 -5.72
C LEU A 102 -13.84 -0.58 -5.10
N LEU A 103 -13.63 -1.80 -4.62
CA LEU A 103 -12.35 -2.20 -4.03
C LEU A 103 -11.23 -2.22 -5.07
N THR A 104 -11.51 -2.72 -6.27
CA THR A 104 -10.57 -2.72 -7.39
C THR A 104 -10.17 -1.29 -7.78
N HIS A 105 -11.14 -0.38 -7.91
CA HIS A 105 -10.88 1.03 -8.21
C HIS A 105 -10.14 1.76 -7.09
N ARG A 106 -10.20 1.30 -5.88
CA ARG A 106 -9.45 1.87 -4.76
C ARG A 106 -8.01 1.41 -4.72
N LEU A 107 -7.75 0.13 -4.96
CA LEU A 107 -6.40 -0.45 -4.88
C LEU A 107 -5.52 -0.06 -6.08
N THR A 108 -6.08 0.03 -7.29
CA THR A 108 -5.32 0.25 -8.52
C THR A 108 -4.74 1.66 -8.67
N PRO A 109 -5.47 2.76 -8.41
CA PRO A 109 -4.94 4.12 -8.56
C PRO A 109 -3.82 4.45 -7.58
N GLY A 110 -3.78 3.77 -6.42
CA GLY A 110 -2.71 3.94 -5.43
C GLY A 110 -1.31 3.68 -6.01
N LEU A 111 -1.18 2.73 -6.93
CA LEU A 111 0.09 2.44 -7.62
C LEU A 111 0.59 3.64 -8.43
N GLY A 112 -0.30 4.27 -9.22
CA GLY A 112 0.05 5.46 -9.99
C GLY A 112 0.45 6.63 -9.10
N ALA A 113 -0.25 6.83 -7.99
CA ALA A 113 0.08 7.87 -7.03
C ALA A 113 1.49 7.68 -6.44
N TYR A 114 1.85 6.46 -6.04
CA TYR A 114 3.21 6.17 -5.54
C TYR A 114 4.29 6.41 -6.58
N VAL A 115 4.07 6.03 -7.84
CA VAL A 115 5.03 6.30 -8.93
C VAL A 115 5.24 7.80 -9.12
N VAL A 116 4.17 8.59 -9.16
CA VAL A 116 4.26 10.05 -9.28
C VAL A 116 5.01 10.66 -8.09
N ILE A 117 4.69 10.24 -6.86
CA ILE A 117 5.34 10.77 -5.66
C ILE A 117 6.83 10.39 -5.63
N ILE A 118 7.22 9.20 -6.07
CA ILE A 118 8.63 8.80 -6.20
C ILE A 118 9.36 9.73 -7.17
N ILE A 119 8.78 10.02 -8.34
CA ILE A 119 9.37 10.96 -9.32
C ILE A 119 9.53 12.34 -8.71
N VAL A 120 8.50 12.84 -8.02
CA VAL A 120 8.57 14.13 -7.30
C VAL A 120 9.68 14.10 -6.24
N GLY A 121 9.85 12.99 -5.54
CA GLY A 121 10.86 12.81 -4.49
C GLY A 121 12.31 12.90 -4.98
N LEU A 122 12.55 12.62 -6.26
CA LEU A 122 13.87 12.82 -6.87
C LEU A 122 14.29 14.30 -6.91
N PHE A 123 13.32 15.20 -6.96
CA PHE A 123 13.55 16.65 -7.02
C PHE A 123 13.24 17.34 -5.68
N LEU A 124 12.15 16.95 -5.03
CA LEU A 124 11.59 17.57 -3.83
C LEU A 124 11.30 16.50 -2.76
N PRO A 125 12.32 16.00 -2.05
CA PRO A 125 12.17 14.87 -1.11
C PRO A 125 11.17 15.15 0.02
N VAL A 126 11.15 16.35 0.59
CA VAL A 126 10.21 16.72 1.66
C VAL A 126 8.76 16.68 1.17
N VAL A 127 8.51 17.16 -0.06
CA VAL A 127 7.17 17.12 -0.66
C VAL A 127 6.70 15.68 -0.87
N ALA A 128 7.61 14.79 -1.28
CA ALA A 128 7.30 13.38 -1.44
C ALA A 128 6.94 12.71 -0.10
N VAL A 129 7.63 13.03 0.98
CA VAL A 129 7.31 12.53 2.33
C VAL A 129 5.90 12.92 2.74
N ILE A 130 5.51 14.17 2.50
CA ILE A 130 4.13 14.66 2.74
C ILE A 130 3.14 13.91 1.82
N GLY A 131 3.51 13.68 0.57
CA GLY A 131 2.71 12.92 -0.40
C GLY A 131 2.45 11.49 0.06
N TYR A 132 3.46 10.78 0.54
CA TYR A 132 3.29 9.42 1.09
C TYR A 132 2.37 9.40 2.30
N LEU A 133 2.50 10.40 3.18
CA LEU A 133 1.60 10.53 4.33
C LEU A 133 0.17 10.82 3.89
N ALA A 134 -0.02 11.72 2.91
CA ALA A 134 -1.34 12.05 2.38
C ALA A 134 -2.03 10.82 1.77
N VAL A 135 -1.31 9.99 1.00
CA VAL A 135 -1.82 8.73 0.46
C VAL A 135 -2.20 7.78 1.59
N ALA A 136 -1.35 7.61 2.61
CA ALA A 136 -1.65 6.75 3.76
C ALA A 136 -2.92 7.22 4.49
N VAL A 137 -3.07 8.51 4.76
CA VAL A 137 -4.26 9.09 5.38
C VAL A 137 -5.50 8.89 4.50
N PHE A 138 -5.38 9.07 3.20
CA PHE A 138 -6.49 8.81 2.26
C PHE A 138 -6.99 7.35 2.36
N PHE A 139 -6.08 6.39 2.45
CA PHE A 139 -6.45 4.97 2.62
C PHE A 139 -6.99 4.64 4.02
N LEU A 140 -6.64 5.42 5.05
CA LEU A 140 -7.21 5.29 6.40
C LEU A 140 -8.64 5.78 6.50
N LEU A 141 -9.09 6.65 5.58
CA LEU A 141 -10.45 7.16 5.61
C LEU A 141 -11.46 6.02 5.35
N PRO A 142 -12.49 5.87 6.21
CA PRO A 142 -13.43 4.77 6.10
C PRO A 142 -14.23 4.84 4.80
N ILE A 143 -14.32 3.71 4.10
CA ILE A 143 -15.28 3.56 3.02
C ILE A 143 -16.65 3.48 3.68
N ARG A 144 -17.51 4.46 3.44
CA ARG A 144 -18.92 4.31 3.73
C ARG A 144 -19.53 3.37 2.68
N ILE A 145 -19.34 2.06 2.88
CA ILE A 145 -20.14 1.07 2.18
C ILE A 145 -21.54 1.20 2.76
N ARG A 146 -22.43 1.75 1.96
CA ARG A 146 -23.86 1.85 2.31
C ARG A 146 -24.41 0.42 2.21
N ARG A 147 -24.34 -0.34 3.32
CA ARG A 147 -25.08 -1.60 3.43
C ARG A 147 -26.56 -1.24 3.26
N ARG A 148 -27.15 -1.65 2.17
CA ARG A 148 -28.62 -1.73 2.00
C ARG A 148 -29.07 -3.10 2.48
#